data_f4d1c7904d8cfb03eff6c67674f941b3
#
_entry.id   f4d1c7904d8cfb03eff6c67674f941b3
#
_cell.length_a   1.000
_cell.length_b   1.000
_cell.length_c   1.000
_cell.angle_alpha   90.00
_cell.angle_beta   90.00
_cell.angle_gamma   90.00
#
_symmetry.space_group_name_H-M   'P 1'
#
loop_
_entity.id
_entity.type
_entity.pdbx_description
1 polymer ?
#
loop_
_entity_poly.entity_id
_entity_poly.type
_entity_poly.pdbx_seq_one_letter_code
_entity_poly.pdbx_strand_id
1 'polypeptide(L)'
;MKHQVIIPQFLSNESIRNYIPPTVKIQKGDTITWINTDNESHHLYFIKIDPDPTNIEVLDERFYLNSGEVGEIMFNYNYERIDYVCKIHRREVNSITIFTEDYKNMSNTQRLRYLSKRYNIKIPNLSNYLDGNR
;
A
#
# COMPACT_ATOMS: atom_id res chain seq x y z
N MET A 1 4.26 -11.35 8.76
CA MET A 1 5.44 -10.47 8.72
C MET A 1 5.04 -9.07 9.13
N LYS A 2 5.95 -8.33 9.72
CA LYS A 2 5.71 -6.93 10.11
C LYS A 2 6.50 -5.99 9.22
N HIS A 3 5.86 -4.88 8.86
CA HIS A 3 6.46 -3.82 8.05
C HIS A 3 6.37 -2.51 8.83
N GLN A 4 7.26 -1.58 8.54
CA GLN A 4 7.27 -0.27 9.19
C GLN A 4 7.09 0.84 8.18
N VAL A 5 6.33 1.86 8.57
CA VAL A 5 6.21 3.12 7.86
C VAL A 5 6.54 4.25 8.83
N ILE A 6 7.40 5.13 8.40
CA ILE A 6 7.77 6.31 9.19
C ILE A 6 7.03 7.51 8.63
N ILE A 7 6.35 8.24 9.51
CA ILE A 7 5.81 9.55 9.20
C ILE A 7 6.89 10.55 9.62
N PRO A 8 7.60 11.16 8.64
CA PRO A 8 8.71 12.05 8.97
C PRO A 8 8.21 13.42 9.43
N GLN A 9 9.13 14.25 9.90
CA GLN A 9 8.82 15.65 10.14
C GLN A 9 8.72 16.38 8.80
N PHE A 10 7.60 17.05 8.58
CA PHE A 10 7.35 17.80 7.36
C PHE A 10 7.55 19.30 7.59
N LEU A 11 8.11 19.96 6.59
CA LEU A 11 8.16 21.41 6.55
C LEU A 11 6.78 21.95 6.14
N SER A 12 6.36 23.04 6.74
CA SER A 12 5.02 23.57 6.52
C SER A 12 4.71 23.95 5.08
N ASN A 13 5.74 24.23 4.28
CA ASN A 13 5.61 24.63 2.88
C ASN A 13 5.84 23.49 1.87
N GLU A 14 5.98 22.27 2.33
CA GLU A 14 6.14 21.15 1.42
C GLU A 14 4.87 20.90 0.62
N SER A 15 5.03 20.74 -0.71
CA SER A 15 3.91 20.49 -1.60
C SER A 15 3.52 19.01 -1.66
N ILE A 16 4.46 18.12 -1.42
CA ILE A 16 4.27 16.68 -1.43
C ILE A 16 4.80 16.13 -0.10
N ARG A 17 3.97 15.34 0.57
CA ARG A 17 4.30 14.77 1.88
C ARG A 17 4.18 13.25 1.82
N ASN A 18 5.27 12.60 1.46
CA ASN A 18 5.32 11.14 1.41
C ASN A 18 5.81 10.57 2.73
N TYR A 19 5.17 9.48 3.16
CA TYR A 19 5.70 8.67 4.25
C TYR A 19 6.86 7.81 3.75
N ILE A 20 7.56 7.16 4.63
CA ILE A 20 8.74 6.36 4.28
C ILE A 20 8.49 4.92 4.68
N PRO A 21 8.30 4.02 3.72
CA PRO A 21 8.17 4.25 2.26
C PRO A 21 6.77 4.74 1.88
N PRO A 22 6.60 5.40 0.73
CA PRO A 22 5.28 5.87 0.29
C PRO A 22 4.38 4.74 -0.20
N THR A 23 4.95 3.63 -0.61
CA THR A 23 4.22 2.42 -0.97
C THR A 23 4.81 1.24 -0.23
N VAL A 24 3.95 0.50 0.47
CA VAL A 24 4.35 -0.72 1.18
C VAL A 24 3.76 -1.91 0.43
N LYS A 25 4.60 -2.91 0.17
CA LYS A 25 4.17 -4.17 -0.46
C LYS A 25 4.14 -5.24 0.60
N ILE A 26 2.96 -5.84 0.80
CA ILE A 26 2.74 -6.81 1.86
C ILE A 26 2.01 -8.05 1.33
N GLN A 27 2.10 -9.13 2.08
CA GLN A 27 1.23 -10.28 1.91
C GLN A 27 -0.04 -10.07 2.74
N LYS A 28 -1.16 -10.63 2.26
CA LYS A 28 -2.40 -10.63 3.04
C LYS A 28 -2.15 -11.24 4.42
N GLY A 29 -2.60 -10.54 5.45
CA GLY A 29 -2.39 -10.95 6.84
C GLY A 29 -1.17 -10.33 7.50
N ASP A 30 -0.32 -9.66 6.75
CA ASP A 30 0.82 -8.95 7.31
C ASP A 30 0.34 -7.72 8.09
N THR A 31 1.20 -7.28 9.00
CA THR A 31 0.96 -6.11 9.86
C THR A 31 1.85 -4.95 9.43
N ILE A 32 1.31 -3.75 9.42
CA ILE A 32 2.07 -2.52 9.21
C ILE A 32 2.03 -1.70 10.50
N THR A 33 3.21 -1.22 10.91
CA THR A 33 3.38 -0.34 12.05
C THR A 33 3.75 1.04 11.54
N TRP A 34 2.98 2.06 11.92
CA TRP A 34 3.30 3.46 11.65
C TRP A 34 3.94 4.09 12.86
N ILE A 35 5.02 4.82 12.63
CA ILE A 35 5.73 5.57 13.67
C ILE A 35 5.63 7.04 13.31
N ASN A 36 4.90 7.81 14.11
CA ASN A 36 4.75 9.25 13.87
C ASN A 36 5.91 10.00 14.52
N THR A 37 6.90 10.36 13.73
CA THR A 37 8.03 11.18 14.19
C THR A 37 7.79 12.68 13.97
N ASP A 38 6.65 13.05 13.38
CA ASP A 38 6.29 14.43 13.16
C ASP A 38 5.85 15.11 14.46
N ASN A 39 5.91 16.44 14.48
CA ASN A 39 5.42 17.25 15.59
C ASN A 39 3.89 17.38 15.59
N GLU A 40 3.25 16.98 14.52
CA GLU A 40 1.81 17.08 14.33
C GLU A 40 1.14 15.73 14.44
N SER A 41 -0.16 15.74 14.74
CA SER A 41 -0.99 14.55 14.70
C SER A 41 -1.39 14.22 13.27
N HIS A 42 -1.61 12.94 13.01
CA HIS A 42 -2.07 12.46 11.72
C HIS A 42 -3.28 11.56 11.89
N HIS A 43 -4.28 11.72 11.03
CA HIS A 43 -5.50 10.92 11.03
C HIS A 43 -5.59 10.19 9.69
N LEU A 44 -5.27 8.91 9.69
CA LEU A 44 -5.17 8.14 8.47
C LEU A 44 -6.51 7.50 8.11
N TYR A 45 -6.93 7.75 6.88
CA TYR A 45 -8.09 7.11 6.26
C TYR A 45 -7.61 6.11 5.24
N PHE A 46 -8.00 4.87 5.41
CA PHE A 46 -7.69 3.78 4.48
C PHE A 46 -8.87 3.63 3.55
N ILE A 47 -8.61 3.77 2.25
CA ILE A 47 -9.66 3.79 1.23
C ILE A 47 -9.35 2.83 0.11
N LYS A 48 -10.41 2.30 -0.48
CA LYS A 48 -10.34 1.57 -1.73
C LYS A 48 -10.96 2.43 -2.82
N ILE A 49 -10.19 2.64 -3.89
CA ILE A 49 -10.67 3.34 -5.08
C ILE A 49 -10.94 2.28 -6.14
N ASP A 50 -12.19 2.15 -6.55
CA ASP A 50 -12.55 1.27 -7.64
C ASP A 50 -12.00 1.81 -8.97
N PRO A 51 -11.95 0.98 -10.04
CA PRO A 51 -11.57 1.48 -11.36
C PRO A 51 -12.36 2.71 -11.80
N ASP A 52 -13.60 2.85 -11.32
CA ASP A 52 -14.35 4.10 -11.43
C ASP A 52 -13.97 5.02 -10.27
N PRO A 53 -13.25 6.14 -10.53
CA PRO A 53 -12.78 7.02 -9.46
C PRO A 53 -13.90 7.74 -8.71
N THR A 54 -15.14 7.65 -9.14
CA THR A 54 -16.29 8.20 -8.43
C THR A 54 -16.76 7.29 -7.29
N ASN A 55 -16.28 6.05 -7.26
CA ASN A 55 -16.70 5.06 -6.28
C ASN A 55 -15.54 4.77 -5.31
N ILE A 56 -15.54 5.49 -4.19
CA ILE A 56 -14.54 5.37 -3.15
C ILE A 56 -15.18 4.73 -1.92
N GLU A 57 -14.58 3.66 -1.42
CA GLU A 57 -15.01 3.01 -0.20
C GLU A 57 -14.01 3.28 0.93
N VAL A 58 -14.50 3.76 2.07
CA VAL A 58 -13.67 3.95 3.26
C VAL A 58 -13.61 2.64 4.04
N LEU A 59 -12.43 2.08 4.17
CA LEU A 59 -12.21 0.81 4.87
C LEU A 59 -12.01 1.01 6.37
N ASP A 60 -11.26 2.04 6.74
CA ASP A 60 -11.00 2.40 8.14
C ASP A 60 -10.74 3.89 8.24
N GLU A 61 -11.36 4.54 9.22
CA GLU A 61 -11.23 5.99 9.46
C GLU A 61 -10.91 6.32 10.91
N ARG A 62 -10.53 5.30 11.71
CA ARG A 62 -10.33 5.48 13.15
C ARG A 62 -8.86 5.51 13.55
N PHE A 63 -7.95 5.46 12.59
CA PHE A 63 -6.52 5.37 12.88
C PHE A 63 -5.93 6.77 13.09
N TYR A 64 -5.72 7.12 14.33
CA TYR A 64 -5.24 8.43 14.74
C TYR A 64 -3.91 8.28 15.50
N LEU A 65 -2.91 9.05 15.08
CA LEU A 65 -1.58 9.03 15.69
C LEU A 65 -1.18 10.44 16.11
N ASN A 66 -1.04 10.67 17.41
CA ASN A 66 -0.44 11.88 17.93
C ASN A 66 1.08 11.86 17.72
N SER A 67 1.71 13.01 17.87
CA SER A 67 3.16 13.13 17.78
C SER A 67 3.86 12.12 18.71
N GLY A 68 4.80 11.35 18.14
CA GLY A 68 5.55 10.35 18.89
C GLY A 68 4.84 9.02 19.08
N GLU A 69 3.60 8.90 18.66
CA GLU A 69 2.85 7.65 18.82
C GLU A 69 3.18 6.63 17.73
N VAL A 70 2.99 5.37 18.10
CA VAL A 70 3.15 4.22 17.22
C VAL A 70 1.81 3.49 17.17
N GLY A 71 1.37 3.15 15.97
CA GLY A 71 0.15 2.38 15.78
C GLY A 71 0.34 1.28 14.76
N GLU A 72 -0.45 0.22 14.88
CA GLU A 72 -0.26 -0.96 14.05
C GLU A 72 -1.60 -1.50 13.58
N ILE A 73 -1.66 -1.93 12.31
CA ILE A 73 -2.84 -2.53 11.71
C ILE A 73 -2.42 -3.80 10.97
N MET A 74 -3.16 -4.87 11.20
CA MET A 74 -3.06 -6.08 10.40
C MET A 74 -3.99 -5.97 9.19
N PHE A 75 -3.44 -6.20 7.99
CA PHE A 75 -4.18 -6.07 6.75
C PHE A 75 -4.64 -7.43 6.23
N ASN A 76 -5.91 -7.72 6.43
CA ASN A 76 -6.51 -8.97 6.04
C ASN A 76 -7.58 -8.78 4.94
N TYR A 77 -7.44 -7.73 4.16
CA TYR A 77 -8.35 -7.42 3.06
C TYR A 77 -8.00 -8.23 1.82
N ASN A 78 -9.02 -8.51 1.00
CA ASN A 78 -8.84 -9.18 -0.29
C ASN A 78 -8.58 -8.19 -1.44
N TYR A 79 -8.32 -6.94 -1.13
CA TYR A 79 -8.05 -5.92 -2.12
C TYR A 79 -6.56 -5.88 -2.44
N GLU A 80 -6.23 -5.72 -3.72
CA GLU A 80 -4.84 -5.69 -4.17
C GLU A 80 -4.15 -4.37 -3.83
N ARG A 81 -4.92 -3.31 -3.70
CA ARG A 81 -4.39 -1.99 -3.38
C ARG A 81 -5.32 -1.24 -2.46
N ILE A 82 -4.73 -0.64 -1.46
CA ILE A 82 -5.38 0.28 -0.55
C ILE A 82 -4.58 1.58 -0.58
N ASP A 83 -5.26 2.69 -0.83
CA ASP A 83 -4.68 4.01 -0.66
C ASP A 83 -5.00 4.51 0.74
N TYR A 84 -4.13 5.32 1.30
CA TYR A 84 -4.45 5.98 2.55
C TYR A 84 -4.00 7.42 2.53
N VAL A 85 -4.79 8.25 3.17
CA VAL A 85 -4.62 9.69 3.19
C VAL A 85 -4.73 10.18 4.63
N CYS A 86 -4.03 11.26 4.94
CA CYS A 86 -4.25 11.95 6.19
C CYS A 86 -5.38 12.97 6.02
N LYS A 87 -6.41 12.86 6.82
CA LYS A 87 -7.55 13.77 6.75
C LYS A 87 -7.17 15.19 7.14
N ILE A 88 -6.20 15.34 8.04
CA ILE A 88 -5.71 16.64 8.50
C ILE A 88 -4.83 17.29 7.44
N HIS A 89 -4.00 16.49 6.77
CA HIS A 89 -3.01 16.94 5.78
C HIS A 89 -3.30 16.30 4.43
N ARG A 90 -4.12 16.94 3.61
CA ARG A 90 -4.64 16.37 2.36
C ARG A 90 -3.59 16.02 1.30
N ARG A 91 -2.35 16.51 1.47
CA ARG A 91 -1.24 16.23 0.56
C ARG A 91 -0.51 14.92 0.87
N GLU A 92 -0.86 14.28 1.98
CA GLU A 92 -0.24 13.03 2.40
C GLU A 92 -1.05 11.88 1.85
N VAL A 93 -0.67 11.41 0.67
CA VAL A 93 -1.31 10.29 -0.01
C VAL A 93 -0.27 9.20 -0.19
N ASN A 94 -0.57 8.01 0.32
CA ASN A 94 0.32 6.87 0.27
C ASN A 94 -0.48 5.61 -0.11
N SER A 95 0.20 4.50 -0.33
CA SER A 95 -0.48 3.29 -0.77
C SER A 95 0.11 2.02 -0.19
N ILE A 96 -0.73 1.00 -0.15
CA ILE A 96 -0.38 -0.35 0.29
C ILE A 96 -0.75 -1.30 -0.84
N THR A 97 0.20 -2.10 -1.27
CA THR A 97 -0.02 -3.17 -2.24
C THR A 97 -0.09 -4.49 -1.49
N ILE A 98 -1.21 -5.19 -1.62
CA ILE A 98 -1.45 -6.46 -0.93
C ILE A 98 -1.39 -7.60 -1.94
N PHE A 99 -0.49 -8.53 -1.72
CA PHE A 99 -0.44 -9.77 -2.48
C PHE A 99 -1.32 -10.79 -1.78
N THR A 100 -2.42 -11.17 -2.43
CA THR A 100 -3.40 -12.08 -1.84
C THR A 100 -3.03 -13.55 -2.07
N GLU A 101 -2.09 -13.82 -2.97
CA GLU A 101 -1.54 -15.14 -3.20
C GLU A 101 -0.12 -15.21 -2.65
N ASP A 102 0.39 -16.41 -2.45
CA ASP A 102 1.74 -16.64 -1.94
C ASP A 102 2.78 -16.34 -3.02
N TYR A 103 3.01 -15.07 -3.25
CA TYR A 103 3.91 -14.58 -4.28
C TYR A 103 5.35 -15.08 -4.10
N LYS A 104 5.78 -15.23 -2.84
CA LYS A 104 7.16 -15.66 -2.54
C LYS A 104 7.45 -17.06 -3.00
N ASN A 105 6.44 -17.94 -2.96
CA ASN A 105 6.58 -19.32 -3.36
C ASN A 105 6.19 -19.58 -4.81
N MET A 106 5.83 -18.56 -5.54
CA MET A 106 5.54 -18.66 -6.97
C MET A 106 6.82 -18.91 -7.78
N SER A 107 6.70 -19.70 -8.84
CA SER A 107 7.74 -19.77 -9.86
C SER A 107 7.82 -18.44 -10.64
N ASN A 108 8.92 -18.23 -11.36
CA ASN A 108 9.06 -17.03 -12.19
C ASN A 108 7.91 -16.91 -13.21
N THR A 109 7.50 -18.01 -13.79
CA THR A 109 6.37 -18.04 -14.72
C THR A 109 5.08 -17.60 -14.04
N GLN A 110 4.81 -18.14 -12.85
CA GLN A 110 3.63 -17.75 -12.07
C GLN A 110 3.65 -16.28 -11.68
N ARG A 111 4.81 -15.74 -11.28
CA ARG A 111 4.98 -14.32 -10.95
C ARG A 111 4.70 -13.42 -12.15
N LEU A 112 5.23 -13.77 -13.31
CA LEU A 112 4.97 -13.01 -14.55
C LEU A 112 3.49 -13.01 -14.90
N ARG A 113 2.85 -14.14 -14.84
CA ARG A 113 1.41 -14.27 -15.11
C ARG A 113 0.59 -13.45 -14.11
N TYR A 114 0.93 -13.55 -12.83
CA TYR A 114 0.27 -12.81 -11.76
C TYR A 114 0.40 -11.31 -11.96
N LEU A 115 1.61 -10.81 -12.21
CA LEU A 115 1.85 -9.37 -12.39
C LEU A 115 1.20 -8.84 -13.66
N SER A 116 1.25 -9.62 -14.74
CA SER A 116 0.61 -9.25 -16.00
C SER A 116 -0.90 -9.05 -15.81
N LYS A 117 -1.54 -9.99 -15.12
CA LYS A 117 -2.97 -9.94 -14.86
C LYS A 117 -3.33 -8.81 -13.91
N ARG A 118 -2.57 -8.67 -12.82
CA ARG A 118 -2.86 -7.71 -11.75
C ARG A 118 -2.76 -6.26 -12.24
N TYR A 119 -1.72 -5.95 -13.00
CA TYR A 119 -1.45 -4.59 -13.44
C TYR A 119 -1.88 -4.32 -14.88
N ASN A 120 -2.56 -5.29 -15.50
CA ASN A 120 -2.98 -5.21 -16.90
C ASN A 120 -1.79 -4.86 -17.82
N ILE A 121 -0.65 -5.48 -17.55
CA ILE A 121 0.58 -5.27 -18.32
C ILE A 121 0.63 -6.30 -19.43
N LYS A 122 0.86 -5.85 -20.66
CA LYS A 122 1.16 -6.72 -21.76
C LYS A 122 2.67 -6.98 -21.77
N ILE A 123 3.05 -8.23 -21.58
CA ILE A 123 4.44 -8.64 -21.67
C ILE A 123 4.65 -9.22 -23.07
N PRO A 124 5.47 -8.58 -23.92
CA PRO A 124 5.75 -9.12 -25.24
C PRO A 124 6.32 -10.54 -25.12
N ASN A 125 5.84 -11.42 -25.97
CA ASN A 125 6.28 -12.83 -25.99
C ASN A 125 6.09 -13.56 -24.65
N LEU A 126 5.03 -13.20 -23.92
CA LEU A 126 4.73 -13.83 -22.62
C LEU A 126 4.64 -15.34 -22.72
N SER A 127 4.13 -15.88 -23.84
CA SER A 127 4.04 -17.30 -24.09
C SER A 127 5.40 -18.00 -24.00
N ASN A 128 6.49 -17.33 -24.40
CA ASN A 128 7.83 -17.88 -24.32
C ASN A 128 8.28 -18.07 -22.87
N TYR A 129 7.82 -17.22 -21.96
CA TYR A 129 8.08 -17.36 -20.54
C TYR A 129 7.16 -18.38 -19.90
N LEU A 130 5.89 -18.42 -20.32
CA LEU A 130 4.89 -19.31 -19.74
C LEU A 130 5.13 -20.77 -20.10
N ASP A 131 5.68 -21.03 -21.27
CA ASP A 131 6.02 -22.38 -21.71
C ASP A 131 7.30 -22.89 -21.07
N GLY A 132 7.97 -22.08 -20.31
CA GLY A 132 8.89 -22.42 -19.23
C GLY A 132 10.24 -22.98 -19.60
N ASN A 133 10.44 -23.45 -20.76
CA ASN A 133 11.65 -24.18 -21.13
C ASN A 133 12.36 -23.56 -22.32
N ARG A 134 12.09 -22.39 -22.50
CA ARG A 134 12.55 -21.75 -23.72
C ARG A 134 13.50 -20.67 -23.47
#